data_5ce45926efdd179b1ee66377558fb619
#
_entry.id   5ce45926efdd179b1ee66377558fb619
#
_cell.length_a   1.000
_cell.length_b   1.000
_cell.length_c   1.000
_cell.angle_alpha   90.00
_cell.angle_beta   90.00
_cell.angle_gamma   90.00
#
_symmetry.space_group_name_H-M   'P 1'
#
loop_
_entity.id
_entity.type
_entity.pdbx_description
1 polymer ?
#
loop_
_entity_poly.entity_id
_entity_poly.type
_entity_poly.pdbx_seq_one_letter_code
_entity_poly.pdbx_strand_id
1 'polypeptide(L)'
;NYVNNHGRDQTREQRNNWANNVLDWENSRDNTNRLALTSSLLSPYMGDTIGIFKCPSDKSRAKNGYRNRSYSMNHLIGDPGPLLDQFNPDYVQFINDGQLRQSSDIFVFLGEHPDTINDGYYMNRFHEYKWGNMPASYHDGATALSYADGHAATHRWKVTTEHGTVRPPVRGAVGGIVPAKPRTDFQWIIDHSSVLK
;
A
#
# COMPACT_ATOMS: atom_id res chain seq x y z
N ASN A 1 -17.96 -6.19 -6.28
CA ASN A 1 -16.82 -5.46 -6.85
C ASN A 1 -15.96 -4.89 -5.72
N TYR A 2 -14.66 -4.81 -5.95
CA TYR A 2 -13.76 -4.10 -5.06
C TYR A 2 -13.93 -2.58 -5.20
N VAL A 3 -13.49 -1.85 -4.18
CA VAL A 3 -13.49 -0.38 -4.18
C VAL A 3 -12.43 0.17 -5.13
N ASN A 4 -12.59 1.44 -5.53
CA ASN A 4 -11.58 2.12 -6.33
C ASN A 4 -10.25 2.21 -5.59
N ASN A 5 -9.17 2.03 -6.33
CA ASN A 5 -7.80 2.12 -5.86
C ASN A 5 -6.98 2.98 -6.83
N HIS A 6 -7.28 4.26 -6.85
CA HIS A 6 -6.68 5.22 -7.78
C HIS A 6 -5.31 5.70 -7.26
N GLY A 7 -4.41 5.96 -8.20
CA GLY A 7 -3.15 6.62 -7.89
C GLY A 7 -3.30 8.11 -7.54
N ARG A 8 -2.18 8.73 -7.20
CA ARG A 8 -2.06 10.04 -6.56
C ARG A 8 -2.93 11.16 -7.16
N ASP A 9 -2.87 11.36 -8.46
CA ASP A 9 -3.57 12.49 -9.10
C ASP A 9 -5.08 12.27 -9.07
N GLN A 10 -5.54 11.07 -9.40
CA GLN A 10 -6.95 10.72 -9.32
C GLN A 10 -7.49 10.77 -7.88
N THR A 11 -6.69 10.36 -6.90
CA THR A 11 -7.04 10.50 -5.48
C THR A 11 -7.25 11.95 -5.10
N ARG A 12 -6.43 12.87 -5.59
CA ARG A 12 -6.56 14.31 -5.33
C ARG A 12 -7.78 14.92 -5.99
N GLU A 13 -8.04 14.55 -7.24
CA GLU A 13 -9.10 15.15 -8.05
C GLU A 13 -10.49 14.64 -7.67
N GLN A 14 -10.65 13.34 -7.52
CA GLN A 14 -11.97 12.71 -7.40
C GLN A 14 -12.41 12.47 -5.96
N ARG A 15 -11.49 12.23 -5.05
CA ARG A 15 -11.79 11.84 -3.66
C ARG A 15 -12.79 10.67 -3.57
N ASN A 16 -12.71 9.76 -4.53
CA ASN A 16 -13.56 8.58 -4.67
C ASN A 16 -12.70 7.32 -4.65
N ASN A 17 -12.08 7.05 -3.50
CA ASN A 17 -11.11 5.98 -3.33
C ASN A 17 -11.35 5.26 -2.00
N TRP A 18 -10.71 4.10 -1.80
CA TRP A 18 -10.72 3.40 -0.51
C TRP A 18 -10.13 4.25 0.63
N ALA A 19 -9.17 5.12 0.32
CA ALA A 19 -8.65 6.17 1.19
C ALA A 19 -8.38 7.42 0.35
N ASN A 20 -8.97 8.56 0.74
CA ASN A 20 -8.97 9.80 -0.05
C ASN A 20 -7.83 10.76 0.29
N ASN A 21 -6.80 10.32 1.02
CA ASN A 21 -5.69 11.15 1.42
C ASN A 21 -4.42 10.86 0.61
N VAL A 22 -3.66 11.92 0.35
CA VAL A 22 -2.31 11.86 -0.24
C VAL A 22 -1.31 12.41 0.77
N LEU A 23 -0.50 11.51 1.31
CA LEU A 23 0.45 11.81 2.38
C LEU A 23 1.76 12.38 1.85
N ASP A 24 2.42 13.18 2.67
CA ASP A 24 3.79 13.64 2.47
C ASP A 24 4.52 13.86 3.82
N TRP A 25 5.75 14.34 3.78
CA TRP A 25 6.49 14.74 4.96
C TRP A 25 6.33 16.22 5.31
N GLU A 26 5.61 16.97 4.48
CA GLU A 26 5.49 18.42 4.59
C GLU A 26 4.18 18.83 5.31
N ASN A 27 3.55 19.89 4.86
CA ASN A 27 2.36 20.46 5.49
C ASN A 27 1.04 20.10 4.78
N SER A 28 1.00 19.01 4.01
CA SER A 28 -0.25 18.59 3.39
C SER A 28 -1.35 18.40 4.44
N ARG A 29 -2.51 19.01 4.19
CA ARG A 29 -3.69 18.81 5.05
C ARG A 29 -4.10 17.34 5.13
N ASP A 30 -3.84 16.57 4.09
CA ASP A 30 -4.19 15.14 4.00
C ASP A 30 -3.45 14.28 5.03
N ASN A 31 -2.27 14.73 5.51
CA ASN A 31 -1.51 14.02 6.54
C ASN A 31 -2.33 13.77 7.82
N THR A 32 -3.17 14.73 8.20
CA THR A 32 -3.91 14.73 9.48
C THR A 32 -5.44 14.81 9.30
N ASN A 33 -5.92 14.97 8.07
CA ASN A 33 -7.34 15.15 7.78
C ASN A 33 -8.11 13.84 7.94
N ARG A 34 -8.90 13.74 9.01
CA ARG A 34 -9.75 12.57 9.27
C ARG A 34 -10.85 12.40 8.22
N LEU A 35 -11.40 13.50 7.68
CA LEU A 35 -12.46 13.45 6.68
C LEU A 35 -12.01 12.74 5.40
N ALA A 36 -10.74 12.82 5.02
CA ALA A 36 -10.21 12.08 3.88
C ALA A 36 -10.32 10.55 4.03
N LEU A 37 -10.43 10.06 5.27
CA LEU A 37 -10.63 8.64 5.57
C LEU A 37 -12.11 8.32 5.81
N THR A 38 -12.82 9.15 6.59
CA THR A 38 -14.25 8.91 6.91
C THR A 38 -15.20 9.20 5.74
N SER A 39 -14.76 9.86 4.68
CA SER A 39 -15.48 10.02 3.42
C SER A 39 -15.06 9.03 2.34
N SER A 40 -14.23 8.05 2.66
CA SER A 40 -13.76 7.04 1.71
C SER A 40 -14.83 6.00 1.40
N LEU A 41 -14.65 5.25 0.30
CA LEU A 41 -15.59 4.19 -0.10
C LEU A 41 -15.72 3.05 0.92
N LEU A 42 -14.69 2.82 1.76
CA LEU A 42 -14.76 1.82 2.83
C LEU A 42 -15.40 2.33 4.12
N SER A 43 -15.52 3.64 4.29
CA SER A 43 -16.02 4.24 5.52
C SER A 43 -17.36 3.69 6.02
N PRO A 44 -18.37 3.45 5.15
CA PRO A 44 -19.66 2.89 5.59
C PRO A 44 -19.55 1.49 6.25
N TYR A 45 -18.47 0.76 5.96
CA TYR A 45 -18.24 -0.59 6.48
C TYR A 45 -17.38 -0.63 7.75
N MET A 46 -16.80 0.50 8.15
CA MET A 46 -15.84 0.57 9.25
C MET A 46 -16.37 1.34 10.46
N GLY A 47 -17.57 1.87 10.35
CA GLY A 47 -18.03 2.87 11.32
C GLY A 47 -17.06 4.06 11.38
N ASP A 48 -17.12 4.87 12.41
CA ASP A 48 -16.23 6.03 12.54
C ASP A 48 -14.80 5.68 13.02
N THR A 49 -14.40 4.40 12.91
CA THR A 49 -13.13 3.89 13.44
C THR A 49 -11.99 4.13 12.47
N ILE A 50 -11.40 5.32 12.50
CA ILE A 50 -10.23 5.63 11.66
C ILE A 50 -8.93 4.97 12.13
N GLY A 51 -8.89 4.44 13.34
CA GLY A 51 -7.68 3.79 13.89
C GLY A 51 -7.19 2.60 13.08
N ILE A 52 -8.07 1.96 12.32
CA ILE A 52 -7.70 0.83 11.45
C ILE A 52 -6.80 1.21 10.27
N PHE A 53 -6.78 2.48 9.86
CA PHE A 53 -5.89 2.96 8.79
C PHE A 53 -4.44 3.15 9.27
N LYS A 54 -4.20 3.12 10.58
CA LYS A 54 -2.91 3.46 11.17
C LYS A 54 -2.34 2.30 11.99
N CYS A 55 -1.15 1.85 11.63
CA CYS A 55 -0.38 0.93 12.46
C CYS A 55 0.04 1.63 13.78
N PRO A 56 -0.23 1.07 14.97
CA PRO A 56 0.20 1.65 16.23
C PRO A 56 1.72 1.83 16.37
N SER A 57 2.49 1.01 15.67
CA SER A 57 3.96 1.10 15.64
C SER A 57 4.50 2.16 14.68
N ASP A 58 3.66 2.70 13.78
CA ASP A 58 4.05 3.81 12.92
C ASP A 58 4.00 5.14 13.68
N LYS A 59 5.17 5.66 14.03
CA LYS A 59 5.37 6.95 14.70
C LYS A 59 5.75 8.08 13.74
N SER A 60 5.60 7.87 12.44
CA SER A 60 5.99 8.87 11.43
C SER A 60 5.16 10.15 11.56
N ARG A 61 5.89 11.29 11.56
CA ARG A 61 5.34 12.61 11.79
C ARG A 61 5.76 13.55 10.66
N ALA A 62 4.80 14.07 9.94
CA ALA A 62 5.00 15.18 9.01
C ALA A 62 5.16 16.50 9.77
N LYS A 63 5.49 17.59 9.07
CA LYS A 63 5.64 18.91 9.70
C LYS A 63 4.39 19.38 10.46
N ASN A 64 3.20 18.99 9.99
CA ASN A 64 1.92 19.39 10.59
C ASN A 64 1.31 18.35 11.54
N GLY A 65 1.99 17.25 11.86
CA GLY A 65 1.50 16.28 12.83
C GLY A 65 1.72 14.82 12.43
N TYR A 66 1.18 13.91 13.24
CA TYR A 66 1.22 12.48 12.92
C TYR A 66 0.36 12.17 11.71
N ARG A 67 0.94 11.44 10.76
CA ARG A 67 0.19 10.99 9.58
C ARG A 67 -0.87 9.96 10.00
N ASN A 68 -2.03 10.02 9.38
CA ASN A 68 -3.22 9.27 9.78
C ASN A 68 -3.39 7.91 9.11
N ARG A 69 -2.48 7.51 8.20
CA ARG A 69 -2.51 6.22 7.49
C ARG A 69 -1.12 5.60 7.40
N SER A 70 -1.05 4.26 7.49
CA SER A 70 0.17 3.44 7.37
C SER A 70 0.01 2.29 6.36
N TYR A 71 -1.19 2.08 5.85
CA TYR A 71 -1.51 0.98 4.94
C TYR A 71 -1.78 1.50 3.54
N SER A 72 -1.46 0.67 2.55
CA SER A 72 -1.81 0.89 1.14
C SER A 72 -2.41 -0.38 0.56
N MET A 73 -3.24 -0.22 -0.46
CA MET A 73 -3.94 -1.30 -1.14
C MET A 73 -3.12 -1.79 -2.33
N ASN A 74 -3.05 -3.09 -2.50
CA ASN A 74 -2.45 -3.75 -3.67
C ASN A 74 -3.00 -3.15 -4.97
N HIS A 75 -2.12 -2.65 -5.83
CA HIS A 75 -2.51 -1.95 -7.06
C HIS A 75 -3.27 -2.83 -8.06
N LEU A 76 -3.14 -4.16 -7.95
CA LEU A 76 -3.86 -5.12 -8.80
C LEU A 76 -5.23 -5.54 -8.23
N ILE A 77 -5.68 -4.90 -7.14
CA ILE A 77 -7.03 -5.07 -6.58
C ILE A 77 -7.80 -3.75 -6.64
N GLY A 78 -9.04 -3.82 -7.10
CA GLY A 78 -9.93 -2.67 -7.29
C GLY A 78 -9.77 -2.02 -8.66
N ASP A 79 -10.53 -0.96 -8.88
CA ASP A 79 -10.47 -0.20 -10.12
C ASP A 79 -9.37 0.88 -10.02
N PRO A 80 -8.28 0.77 -10.80
CA PRO A 80 -7.20 1.76 -10.80
C PRO A 80 -7.51 2.96 -11.73
N GLY A 81 -8.69 3.01 -12.36
CA GLY A 81 -9.06 4.03 -13.31
C GLY A 81 -8.10 4.11 -14.50
N PRO A 82 -7.56 5.30 -14.82
CA PRO A 82 -6.65 5.47 -15.97
C PRO A 82 -5.33 4.72 -15.87
N LEU A 83 -5.01 4.12 -14.71
CA LEU A 83 -3.78 3.36 -14.50
C LEU A 83 -3.92 1.89 -14.85
N LEU A 84 -5.10 1.46 -15.33
CA LEU A 84 -5.34 0.09 -15.75
C LEU A 84 -4.30 -0.34 -16.80
N ASP A 85 -3.69 -1.51 -16.59
CA ASP A 85 -2.65 -2.10 -17.46
C ASP A 85 -1.38 -1.24 -17.69
N GLN A 86 -1.23 -0.11 -16.99
CA GLN A 86 -0.12 0.81 -17.24
C GLN A 86 1.23 0.27 -16.74
N PHE A 87 1.26 -0.39 -15.57
CA PHE A 87 2.53 -0.76 -14.92
C PHE A 87 2.86 -2.24 -15.02
N ASN A 88 1.87 -3.12 -14.92
CA ASN A 88 2.03 -4.57 -14.92
C ASN A 88 0.97 -5.24 -15.81
N PRO A 89 0.98 -5.00 -17.13
CA PRO A 89 -0.09 -5.40 -18.06
C PRO A 89 -0.28 -6.91 -18.18
N ASP A 90 0.75 -7.71 -17.87
CA ASP A 90 0.68 -9.17 -17.96
C ASP A 90 0.00 -9.83 -16.76
N TYR A 91 -0.35 -9.04 -15.73
CA TYR A 91 -1.00 -9.53 -14.51
C TYR A 91 -2.48 -9.21 -14.49
N VAL A 92 -3.26 -10.07 -13.85
CA VAL A 92 -4.70 -9.87 -13.71
C VAL A 92 -4.98 -8.71 -12.77
N GLN A 93 -5.81 -7.76 -13.23
CA GLN A 93 -6.43 -6.75 -12.36
C GLN A 93 -7.71 -7.34 -11.77
N PHE A 94 -7.76 -7.54 -10.47
CA PHE A 94 -8.92 -8.07 -9.77
C PHE A 94 -9.94 -6.97 -9.48
N ILE A 95 -10.99 -6.89 -10.28
CA ILE A 95 -12.08 -5.89 -10.11
C ILE A 95 -13.18 -6.42 -9.18
N ASN A 96 -13.32 -7.75 -9.09
CA ASN A 96 -14.31 -8.40 -8.24
C ASN A 96 -13.76 -9.70 -7.65
N ASP A 97 -14.39 -10.17 -6.58
CA ASP A 97 -14.01 -11.37 -5.83
C ASP A 97 -14.10 -12.67 -6.64
N GLY A 98 -15.01 -12.75 -7.61
CA GLY A 98 -15.13 -13.92 -8.49
C GLY A 98 -13.89 -14.20 -9.35
N GLN A 99 -12.97 -13.24 -9.48
CA GLN A 99 -11.70 -13.41 -10.19
C GLN A 99 -10.61 -14.04 -9.31
N LEU A 100 -10.78 -14.01 -7.98
CA LEU A 100 -9.78 -14.47 -7.01
C LEU A 100 -9.95 -15.94 -6.68
N ARG A 101 -9.23 -16.81 -7.40
CA ARG A 101 -9.25 -18.26 -7.14
C ARG A 101 -8.35 -18.69 -5.96
N GLN A 102 -7.34 -17.88 -5.63
CA GLN A 102 -6.37 -18.10 -4.56
C GLN A 102 -6.44 -16.94 -3.55
N SER A 103 -7.65 -16.70 -3.03
CA SER A 103 -7.93 -15.55 -2.17
C SER A 103 -7.10 -15.52 -0.86
N SER A 104 -6.67 -16.68 -0.37
CA SER A 104 -5.78 -16.79 0.79
C SER A 104 -4.33 -16.35 0.54
N ASP A 105 -3.90 -16.30 -0.71
CA ASP A 105 -2.53 -15.97 -1.08
C ASP A 105 -2.37 -14.54 -1.59
N ILE A 106 -3.46 -13.89 -2.00
CA ILE A 106 -3.43 -12.53 -2.55
C ILE A 106 -3.72 -11.51 -1.45
N PHE A 107 -2.73 -10.67 -1.14
CA PHE A 107 -2.95 -9.60 -0.16
C PHE A 107 -3.76 -8.45 -0.74
N VAL A 108 -4.63 -7.85 0.09
CA VAL A 108 -5.42 -6.66 -0.24
C VAL A 108 -4.74 -5.40 0.29
N PHE A 109 -4.37 -5.41 1.57
CA PHE A 109 -3.69 -4.29 2.21
C PHE A 109 -2.39 -4.75 2.85
N LEU A 110 -1.40 -3.85 2.87
CA LEU A 110 -0.17 -4.06 3.62
C LEU A 110 0.32 -2.74 4.24
N GLY A 111 1.10 -2.88 5.31
CA GLY A 111 1.81 -1.73 5.86
C GLY A 111 2.88 -1.25 4.88
N GLU A 112 2.87 0.04 4.56
CA GLU A 112 3.82 0.65 3.66
C GLU A 112 4.83 1.54 4.40
N HIS A 113 6.07 1.57 3.87
CA HIS A 113 7.15 2.37 4.46
C HIS A 113 6.82 3.86 4.42
N PRO A 114 7.13 4.62 5.49
CA PRO A 114 6.75 6.02 5.59
C PRO A 114 7.36 6.95 4.53
N ASP A 115 8.46 6.58 3.89
CA ASP A 115 9.04 7.37 2.79
C ASP A 115 8.35 7.15 1.45
N THR A 116 7.69 6.02 1.25
CA THR A 116 7.06 5.69 -0.03
C THR A 116 5.56 5.88 -0.02
N ILE A 117 4.93 5.76 1.15
CA ILE A 117 3.49 5.94 1.31
C ILE A 117 3.08 7.39 0.99
N ASN A 118 2.38 7.55 -0.12
CA ASN A 118 1.82 8.82 -0.56
C ASN A 118 0.30 8.73 -0.74
N ASP A 119 -0.17 8.06 -1.77
CA ASP A 119 -1.58 7.70 -1.98
C ASP A 119 -1.91 6.34 -1.37
N GLY A 120 -3.10 5.81 -1.66
CA GLY A 120 -3.51 4.48 -1.20
C GLY A 120 -3.05 3.33 -2.11
N TYR A 121 -2.29 3.61 -3.15
CA TYR A 121 -1.99 2.72 -4.27
C TYR A 121 -0.60 2.10 -4.13
N TYR A 122 -0.51 0.87 -3.60
CA TYR A 122 0.76 0.15 -3.45
C TYR A 122 1.18 -0.45 -4.79
N MET A 123 2.09 0.23 -5.50
CA MET A 123 2.51 -0.15 -6.85
C MET A 123 4.01 -0.38 -6.94
N ASN A 124 4.39 -1.47 -7.58
CA ASN A 124 5.76 -1.81 -7.92
C ASN A 124 5.87 -2.23 -9.39
N ARG A 125 7.02 -1.99 -10.00
CA ARG A 125 7.29 -2.35 -11.40
C ARG A 125 7.89 -3.75 -11.44
N PHE A 126 7.06 -4.76 -11.66
CA PHE A 126 7.44 -6.16 -11.54
C PHE A 126 8.55 -6.57 -12.51
N HIS A 127 8.42 -6.19 -13.78
CA HIS A 127 9.42 -6.51 -14.81
C HIS A 127 10.78 -5.84 -14.58
N GLU A 128 10.79 -4.69 -13.92
CA GLU A 128 12.02 -3.96 -13.65
C GLU A 128 12.69 -4.39 -12.34
N TYR A 129 12.01 -5.16 -11.50
CA TYR A 129 12.42 -5.49 -10.13
C TYR A 129 12.86 -4.25 -9.35
N LYS A 130 11.98 -3.26 -9.34
CA LYS A 130 12.20 -1.98 -8.64
C LYS A 130 11.08 -1.67 -7.67
N TRP A 131 11.48 -1.30 -6.46
CA TRP A 131 10.58 -0.77 -5.45
C TRP A 131 10.13 0.65 -5.81
N GLY A 132 8.89 0.80 -6.20
CA GLY A 132 8.21 2.09 -6.26
C GLY A 132 7.61 2.44 -4.90
N ASN A 133 6.90 1.46 -4.32
CA ASN A 133 6.43 1.48 -2.95
C ASN A 133 7.12 0.36 -2.16
N MET A 134 7.70 0.69 -1.02
CA MET A 134 8.39 -0.28 -0.18
C MET A 134 7.49 -0.73 0.97
N PRO A 135 7.43 -2.02 1.30
CA PRO A 135 6.67 -2.45 2.46
C PRO A 135 7.31 -1.94 3.75
N ALA A 136 6.49 -1.72 4.76
CA ALA A 136 6.99 -1.36 6.08
C ALA A 136 7.69 -2.54 6.78
N SER A 137 8.47 -2.21 7.80
CA SER A 137 9.15 -3.18 8.68
C SER A 137 8.95 -2.80 10.16
N TYR A 138 7.72 -2.36 10.52
CA TYR A 138 7.39 -1.86 11.85
C TYR A 138 7.47 -2.89 12.97
N HIS A 139 7.31 -4.17 12.65
CA HIS A 139 7.20 -5.28 13.60
C HIS A 139 8.44 -6.16 13.56
N ASP A 140 9.58 -5.61 13.99
CA ASP A 140 10.87 -6.31 14.00
C ASP A 140 11.19 -6.92 12.62
N GLY A 141 11.19 -6.07 11.58
CA GLY A 141 11.45 -6.48 10.20
C GLY A 141 10.25 -7.11 9.49
N ALA A 142 9.05 -7.04 10.07
CA ALA A 142 7.84 -7.57 9.47
C ALA A 142 6.82 -6.48 9.16
N THR A 143 5.86 -6.76 8.27
CA THR A 143 4.67 -5.97 8.04
C THR A 143 3.40 -6.78 8.30
N ALA A 144 2.30 -6.08 8.63
CA ALA A 144 0.98 -6.68 8.68
C ALA A 144 0.31 -6.58 7.30
N LEU A 145 -0.40 -7.66 6.93
CA LEU A 145 -1.17 -7.76 5.69
C LEU A 145 -2.57 -8.26 6.00
N SER A 146 -3.53 -7.88 5.16
CA SER A 146 -4.81 -8.55 5.04
C SER A 146 -4.93 -9.19 3.67
N TYR A 147 -5.61 -10.33 3.60
CA TYR A 147 -5.76 -11.13 2.39
C TYR A 147 -7.19 -11.10 1.87
N ALA A 148 -7.36 -11.52 0.63
CA ALA A 148 -8.65 -11.42 -0.05
C ALA A 148 -9.74 -12.38 0.49
N ASP A 149 -9.37 -13.41 1.24
CA ASP A 149 -10.28 -14.27 1.99
C ASP A 149 -10.69 -13.70 3.36
N GLY A 150 -10.15 -12.53 3.73
CA GLY A 150 -10.45 -11.82 4.98
C GLY A 150 -9.52 -12.14 6.14
N HIS A 151 -8.57 -13.08 6.02
CA HIS A 151 -7.61 -13.29 7.09
C HIS A 151 -6.53 -12.19 7.13
N ALA A 152 -5.85 -12.06 8.25
CA ALA A 152 -4.71 -11.18 8.43
C ALA A 152 -3.50 -11.95 8.97
N ALA A 153 -2.32 -11.58 8.49
CA ALA A 153 -1.07 -12.18 8.94
C ALA A 153 0.06 -11.14 8.96
N THR A 154 1.16 -11.50 9.59
CA THR A 154 2.41 -10.74 9.49
C THR A 154 3.38 -11.49 8.59
N HIS A 155 4.07 -10.76 7.72
CA HIS A 155 5.17 -11.31 6.91
C HIS A 155 6.48 -10.66 7.31
N ARG A 156 7.47 -11.49 7.66
CA ARG A 156 8.83 -11.04 7.99
C ARG A 156 9.68 -11.00 6.74
N TRP A 157 10.22 -9.83 6.45
CA TRP A 157 11.14 -9.63 5.33
C TRP A 157 12.49 -10.28 5.59
N LYS A 158 13.08 -10.87 4.56
CA LYS A 158 14.33 -11.63 4.66
C LYS A 158 15.57 -10.79 4.37
N VAL A 159 15.41 -9.72 3.58
CA VAL A 159 16.54 -8.91 3.11
C VAL A 159 16.80 -7.75 4.08
N THR A 160 17.81 -7.92 4.94
CA THR A 160 18.20 -6.96 5.99
C THR A 160 19.43 -6.13 5.63
N THR A 161 19.97 -6.27 4.41
CA THR A 161 21.14 -5.51 3.94
C THR A 161 20.81 -4.02 3.78
N GLU A 162 21.83 -3.18 3.66
CA GLU A 162 21.69 -1.72 3.48
C GLU A 162 20.73 -1.33 2.35
N HIS A 163 20.63 -2.14 1.29
CA HIS A 163 19.72 -1.90 0.17
C HIS A 163 18.51 -2.86 0.17
N GLY A 164 18.28 -3.56 1.28
CA GLY A 164 17.22 -4.56 1.42
C GLY A 164 15.85 -3.98 1.72
N THR A 165 14.93 -4.90 2.01
CA THR A 165 13.52 -4.60 2.29
C THR A 165 13.32 -4.05 3.71
N VAL A 166 14.12 -4.55 4.67
CA VAL A 166 14.04 -4.08 6.06
C VAL A 166 14.74 -2.73 6.20
N ARG A 167 13.95 -1.68 6.35
CA ARG A 167 14.40 -0.30 6.49
C ARG A 167 13.89 0.32 7.78
N PRO A 168 14.69 1.18 8.43
CA PRO A 168 14.17 1.98 9.53
C PRO A 168 12.97 2.82 9.08
N PRO A 169 11.86 2.84 9.82
CA PRO A 169 10.66 3.57 9.44
C PRO A 169 10.78 5.08 9.75
N VAL A 170 11.83 5.69 9.21
CA VAL A 170 12.16 7.10 9.41
C VAL A 170 12.35 7.79 8.06
N ARG A 171 12.18 9.11 8.05
CA ARG A 171 12.37 9.94 6.85
C ARG A 171 13.78 9.80 6.29
N GLY A 172 13.87 9.57 4.99
CA GLY A 172 15.13 9.47 4.25
C GLY A 172 15.76 8.07 4.24
N ALA A 173 15.11 7.07 4.85
CA ALA A 173 15.59 5.68 4.82
C ALA A 173 15.43 5.03 3.44
N VAL A 174 14.47 5.51 2.63
CA VAL A 174 14.23 5.06 1.26
C VAL A 174 14.28 6.25 0.31
N GLY A 175 15.24 6.25 -0.59
CA GLY A 175 15.46 7.33 -1.55
C GLY A 175 14.83 7.04 -2.92
N GLY A 176 13.53 7.30 -3.10
CA GLY A 176 12.86 7.15 -4.41
C GLY A 176 12.75 5.68 -4.89
N ILE A 177 12.75 5.49 -6.20
CA ILE A 177 12.65 4.15 -6.81
C ILE A 177 14.01 3.44 -6.67
N VAL A 178 14.03 2.32 -5.95
CA VAL A 178 15.26 1.55 -5.68
C VAL A 178 15.22 0.15 -6.29
N PRO A 179 16.34 -0.38 -6.82
CA PRO A 179 16.40 -1.77 -7.28
C PRO A 179 16.14 -2.76 -6.15
N ALA A 180 15.36 -3.81 -6.41
CA ALA A 180 15.15 -4.92 -5.49
C ALA A 180 16.33 -5.91 -5.58
N LYS A 181 17.29 -5.77 -4.68
CA LYS A 181 18.47 -6.64 -4.64
C LYS A 181 18.79 -7.05 -3.19
N PRO A 182 18.86 -8.35 -2.88
CA PRO A 182 18.39 -9.48 -3.69
C PRO A 182 16.87 -9.43 -3.92
N ARG A 183 16.38 -10.22 -4.90
CA ARG A 183 14.97 -10.19 -5.34
C ARG A 183 14.01 -10.97 -4.44
N THR A 184 14.49 -11.64 -3.41
CA THR A 184 13.71 -12.60 -2.60
C THR A 184 12.40 -12.02 -2.09
N ASP A 185 12.43 -10.87 -1.42
CA ASP A 185 11.22 -10.25 -0.86
C ASP A 185 10.37 -9.60 -1.95
N PHE A 186 11.00 -9.10 -3.01
CA PHE A 186 10.27 -8.52 -4.14
C PHE A 186 9.51 -9.60 -4.92
N GLN A 187 10.13 -10.78 -5.11
CA GLN A 187 9.46 -11.90 -5.74
C GLN A 187 8.26 -12.36 -4.91
N TRP A 188 8.40 -12.39 -3.58
CA TRP A 188 7.27 -12.68 -2.70
C TRP A 188 6.12 -11.69 -2.91
N ILE A 189 6.40 -10.39 -3.03
CA ILE A 189 5.37 -9.38 -3.35
C ILE A 189 4.69 -9.68 -4.70
N ILE A 190 5.45 -10.03 -5.74
CA ILE A 190 4.89 -10.39 -7.05
C ILE A 190 3.92 -11.56 -6.90
N ASP A 191 4.39 -12.66 -6.29
CA ASP A 191 3.65 -13.92 -6.16
C ASP A 191 2.35 -13.77 -5.35
N HIS A 192 2.28 -12.76 -4.44
CA HIS A 192 1.13 -12.50 -3.58
C HIS A 192 0.32 -11.27 -3.99
N SER A 193 0.67 -10.61 -5.08
CA SER A 193 -0.09 -9.46 -5.59
C SER A 193 -1.15 -9.85 -6.62
N SER A 194 -0.84 -10.79 -7.51
CA SER A 194 -1.74 -11.22 -8.59
C SER A 194 -1.20 -12.49 -9.26
N VAL A 195 -1.91 -12.93 -10.30
CA VAL A 195 -1.52 -14.02 -11.18
C VAL A 195 -1.33 -13.50 -12.61
N LEU A 196 -0.53 -14.21 -13.41
CA LEU A 196 -0.39 -13.92 -14.84
C LEU A 196 -1.72 -14.14 -15.58
N LYS A 197 -1.97 -13.31 -16.60
CA LYS A 197 -3.14 -13.42 -17.50
C LYS A 197 -3.11 -14.68 -18.32
#